data_9a965ea6e54e91e7e3c2936e483791c7
#
_entry.id   9a965ea6e54e91e7e3c2936e483791c7
#
_cell.length_a   1.000
_cell.length_b   1.000
_cell.length_c   1.000
_cell.angle_alpha   90.00
_cell.angle_beta   90.00
_cell.angle_gamma   90.00
#
_symmetry.space_group_name_H-M   'P 1'
#
loop_
_entity.id
_entity.type
_entity.pdbx_description
1 polymer ?
#
loop_
_entity_poly.entity_id
_entity_poly.type
_entity_poly.pdbx_seq_one_letter_code
_entity_poly.pdbx_strand_id
1 'polypeptide(L)'
;MKSFRLENGLRVVVHYHPSEVLHCGYVLCTGTRHEDAADSGMAHFIEHMTFKGTSRRRSRQVNDYLERVGGELNAFTSKQETVYSATVLRKDFSRAVDVLTDIVFHSTYPQAEIDKEVEVIIDEIDSYRDSPAELIFDEFEQLVYGDAPLGRDILGSPERLRTYTTADAVRFAKEHYVPQNAVFYVHGEVEMRTVIRQLEKWNNCKMVGSIEDSSSKNADFTEVACDTQQEKCERKCDEIEVFQNKEEEISAIQPAAPSVRRVKRDTHQAHVMMGGLTFGSNDDRRFPLLLLNNILGGPAMNSRLNMAVREKCGLVYSIDAYLNTYPDTGFWNVYFGCDLEDVERCCKLVERELAKLAHQPLTTRQLRAAQEQLCGQIGISGDNSESAALAMAKQFAHFGTYRNIARLYDKIRAITAEELQQLAAEIYRPEARYTLIYH
;
A
#
# COMPACT_ATOMS: atom_id res chain seq x y z
N MET A 1 7.92 -1.30 20.55
CA MET A 1 6.78 -0.64 19.91
C MET A 1 5.59 -0.68 20.87
N LYS A 2 4.77 0.37 20.90
CA LYS A 2 3.62 0.46 21.81
C LYS A 2 2.41 1.01 21.07
N SER A 3 1.22 0.58 21.46
CA SER A 3 -0.04 1.07 20.88
C SER A 3 -1.06 1.39 21.97
N PHE A 4 -2.01 2.26 21.63
CA PHE A 4 -3.14 2.61 22.48
C PHE A 4 -4.30 3.13 21.61
N ARG A 5 -5.45 3.39 22.24
CA ARG A 5 -6.64 3.90 21.57
C ARG A 5 -7.18 5.13 22.30
N LEU A 6 -7.73 6.09 21.56
CA LEU A 6 -8.47 7.21 22.11
C LEU A 6 -9.97 6.88 22.22
N GLU A 7 -10.71 7.65 23.04
CA GLU A 7 -12.17 7.49 23.25
C GLU A 7 -12.97 7.60 21.94
N ASN A 8 -12.50 8.42 20.99
CA ASN A 8 -13.12 8.57 19.69
C ASN A 8 -12.82 7.43 18.70
N GLY A 9 -12.12 6.38 19.16
CA GLY A 9 -11.79 5.21 18.37
C GLY A 9 -10.47 5.27 17.61
N LEU A 10 -9.77 6.41 17.57
CA LEU A 10 -8.47 6.55 16.92
C LEU A 10 -7.45 5.56 17.50
N ARG A 11 -6.90 4.72 16.65
CA ARG A 11 -5.82 3.79 16.98
C ARG A 11 -4.48 4.52 16.85
N VAL A 12 -3.55 4.26 17.75
CA VAL A 12 -2.24 4.92 17.76
C VAL A 12 -1.13 3.88 17.90
N VAL A 13 -0.10 4.00 17.07
CA VAL A 13 1.11 3.18 17.15
C VAL A 13 2.36 4.05 17.26
N VAL A 14 3.22 3.72 18.23
CA VAL A 14 4.43 4.47 18.54
C VAL A 14 5.63 3.54 18.49
N HIS A 15 6.61 3.87 17.65
CA HIS A 15 7.90 3.20 17.59
C HIS A 15 8.99 4.16 18.04
N TYR A 16 9.54 3.91 19.24
CA TYR A 16 10.69 4.67 19.71
C TYR A 16 11.94 4.28 18.91
N HIS A 17 12.56 5.28 18.31
CA HIS A 17 13.82 5.15 17.57
C HIS A 17 14.67 6.39 17.89
N PRO A 18 15.94 6.23 18.35
CA PRO A 18 16.81 7.37 18.65
C PRO A 18 17.10 8.18 17.37
N SER A 19 16.44 9.34 17.22
CA SER A 19 16.62 10.27 16.11
C SER A 19 16.06 11.63 16.45
N GLU A 20 16.74 12.70 16.03
CA GLU A 20 16.19 14.06 16.09
C GLU A 20 15.06 14.30 15.06
N VAL A 21 14.95 13.43 14.06
CA VAL A 21 13.88 13.46 13.05
C VAL A 21 12.76 12.54 13.47
N LEU A 22 11.53 13.02 13.40
CA LEU A 22 10.32 12.25 13.61
C LEU A 22 9.54 12.11 12.31
N HIS A 23 9.07 10.89 12.04
CA HIS A 23 8.10 10.60 11.00
C HIS A 23 6.77 10.27 11.66
N CYS A 24 5.72 11.02 11.35
CA CYS A 24 4.40 10.80 11.93
C CYS A 24 3.29 11.08 10.90
N GLY A 25 2.10 10.55 11.16
CA GLY A 25 1.00 10.75 10.22
C GLY A 25 -0.25 9.97 10.56
N TYR A 26 -1.22 10.07 9.67
CA TYR A 26 -2.46 9.30 9.67
C TYR A 26 -2.48 8.33 8.50
N VAL A 27 -2.86 7.09 8.76
CA VAL A 27 -3.29 6.13 7.75
C VAL A 27 -4.79 5.98 7.87
N LEU A 28 -5.53 6.36 6.85
CA LEU A 28 -6.95 6.09 6.72
C LEU A 28 -7.11 4.76 5.97
N CYS A 29 -7.87 3.83 6.54
CA CYS A 29 -8.18 2.54 5.90
C CYS A 29 -9.24 2.72 4.80
N THR A 30 -9.01 3.68 3.91
CA THR A 30 -9.86 4.02 2.78
C THR A 30 -9.00 4.42 1.60
N GLY A 31 -9.11 3.71 0.52
CA GLY A 31 -8.54 4.00 -0.79
C GLY A 31 -9.59 3.75 -1.86
N THR A 32 -9.20 3.72 -3.11
CA THR A 32 -10.14 3.68 -4.24
C THR A 32 -10.98 2.41 -4.32
N ARG A 33 -10.54 1.29 -3.71
CA ARG A 33 -11.38 0.08 -3.64
C ARG A 33 -12.63 0.24 -2.77
N HIS A 34 -12.65 1.22 -1.86
CA HIS A 34 -13.76 1.50 -0.96
C HIS A 34 -14.78 2.50 -1.55
N GLU A 35 -14.50 2.99 -2.76
CA GLU A 35 -15.40 3.90 -3.47
C GLU A 35 -16.56 3.13 -4.10
N ASP A 36 -17.74 3.74 -4.11
CA ASP A 36 -18.80 3.32 -5.00
C ASP A 36 -18.42 3.64 -6.47
N ALA A 37 -19.04 2.94 -7.42
CA ALA A 37 -18.81 3.23 -8.84
C ALA A 37 -19.15 4.69 -9.22
N ALA A 38 -20.08 5.28 -8.48
CA ALA A 38 -20.46 6.69 -8.64
C ALA A 38 -19.43 7.69 -8.07
N ASP A 39 -18.49 7.23 -7.23
CA ASP A 39 -17.49 8.06 -6.56
C ASP A 39 -16.05 7.75 -7.05
N SER A 40 -15.91 7.14 -8.24
CA SER A 40 -14.59 6.75 -8.77
C SER A 40 -13.62 7.93 -8.87
N GLY A 41 -12.46 7.82 -8.20
CA GLY A 41 -11.46 8.87 -8.06
C GLY A 41 -11.68 9.82 -6.87
N MET A 42 -12.72 9.60 -6.05
CA MET A 42 -13.04 10.49 -4.92
C MET A 42 -11.98 10.42 -3.82
N ALA A 43 -11.39 9.27 -3.53
CA ALA A 43 -10.39 9.13 -2.49
C ALA A 43 -9.14 9.98 -2.81
N HIS A 44 -8.66 9.94 -4.05
CA HIS A 44 -7.55 10.76 -4.52
C HIS A 44 -7.95 12.24 -4.59
N PHE A 45 -9.13 12.54 -5.11
CA PHE A 45 -9.65 13.90 -5.14
C PHE A 45 -9.72 14.53 -3.73
N ILE A 46 -10.19 13.80 -2.72
CA ILE A 46 -10.25 14.28 -1.34
C ILE A 46 -8.83 14.51 -0.79
N GLU A 47 -7.86 13.67 -1.13
CA GLU A 47 -6.48 13.88 -0.73
C GLU A 47 -5.99 15.25 -1.17
N HIS A 48 -6.12 15.61 -2.46
CA HIS A 48 -5.79 16.93 -2.99
C HIS A 48 -6.52 18.05 -2.25
N MET A 49 -7.81 17.86 -2.02
CA MET A 49 -8.66 18.86 -1.41
C MET A 49 -8.39 19.11 0.08
N THR A 50 -7.76 18.17 0.81
CA THR A 50 -7.38 18.39 2.22
C THR A 50 -6.36 19.51 2.39
N PHE A 51 -5.56 19.81 1.37
CA PHE A 51 -4.58 20.91 1.36
C PHE A 51 -5.17 22.26 0.96
N LYS A 52 -6.46 22.31 0.56
CA LYS A 52 -7.08 23.52 0.02
C LYS A 52 -7.82 24.37 1.07
N GLY A 53 -7.82 23.92 2.31
CA GLY A 53 -8.30 24.70 3.45
C GLY A 53 -9.11 23.88 4.46
N THR A 54 -8.99 24.33 5.69
CA THR A 54 -9.70 23.77 6.85
C THR A 54 -10.60 24.84 7.47
N SER A 55 -11.37 24.46 8.50
CA SER A 55 -12.12 25.43 9.32
C SER A 55 -11.21 26.47 10.01
N ARG A 56 -9.90 26.18 10.15
CA ARG A 56 -8.92 27.02 10.88
C ARG A 56 -7.86 27.66 10.00
N ARG A 57 -7.56 27.05 8.84
CA ARG A 57 -6.43 27.44 7.97
C ARG A 57 -6.86 27.56 6.52
N ARG A 58 -6.38 28.59 5.83
CA ARG A 58 -6.45 28.68 4.37
C ARG A 58 -5.34 27.80 3.75
N SER A 59 -5.48 27.41 2.48
CA SER A 59 -4.55 26.55 1.75
C SER A 59 -3.07 26.96 1.96
N ARG A 60 -2.71 28.23 1.70
CA ARG A 60 -1.35 28.72 1.92
C ARG A 60 -0.84 28.51 3.36
N GLN A 61 -1.73 28.64 4.35
CA GLN A 61 -1.36 28.44 5.76
C GLN A 61 -1.14 26.97 6.10
N VAL A 62 -1.81 26.05 5.41
CA VAL A 62 -1.58 24.61 5.55
C VAL A 62 -0.17 24.28 5.05
N ASN A 63 0.15 24.65 3.82
CA ASN A 63 1.42 24.34 3.17
C ASN A 63 2.61 24.98 3.91
N ASP A 64 2.55 26.29 4.17
CA ASP A 64 3.61 27.01 4.89
C ASP A 64 3.82 26.51 6.34
N TYR A 65 2.89 25.76 6.93
CA TYR A 65 2.89 25.52 8.36
C TYR A 65 4.07 24.68 8.86
N LEU A 66 4.45 23.65 8.13
CA LEU A 66 5.63 22.84 8.42
C LEU A 66 6.87 23.34 7.67
N GLU A 67 6.73 23.84 6.45
CA GLU A 67 7.85 24.33 5.65
C GLU A 67 8.64 25.43 6.37
N ARG A 68 7.98 26.31 7.11
CA ARG A 68 8.63 27.39 7.91
C ARG A 68 9.62 26.88 8.96
N VAL A 69 9.53 25.64 9.36
CA VAL A 69 10.44 25.02 10.33
C VAL A 69 11.30 23.95 9.68
N GLY A 70 11.30 23.87 8.33
CA GLY A 70 12.04 22.87 7.58
C GLY A 70 11.44 21.47 7.65
N GLY A 71 10.15 21.36 8.02
CA GLY A 71 9.40 20.11 8.00
C GLY A 71 8.74 19.88 6.64
N GLU A 72 8.45 18.63 6.37
CA GLU A 72 7.76 18.15 5.15
C GLU A 72 6.36 17.67 5.49
N LEU A 73 5.41 17.94 4.61
CA LEU A 73 4.03 17.45 4.69
C LEU A 73 3.72 16.79 3.35
N ASN A 74 3.30 15.51 3.40
CA ASN A 74 3.04 14.71 2.22
C ASN A 74 1.75 13.90 2.36
N ALA A 75 1.16 13.51 1.23
CA ALA A 75 0.06 12.55 1.20
C ALA A 75 0.15 11.68 -0.04
N PHE A 76 -0.52 10.54 -0.01
CA PHE A 76 -0.76 9.70 -1.18
C PHE A 76 -1.98 8.80 -0.95
N THR A 77 -2.65 8.48 -2.04
CA THR A 77 -3.77 7.55 -2.09
C THR A 77 -3.37 6.27 -2.83
N SER A 78 -3.76 5.13 -2.26
CA SER A 78 -3.62 3.82 -2.88
C SER A 78 -4.99 3.16 -3.05
N LYS A 79 -5.02 1.93 -3.50
CA LYS A 79 -6.26 1.14 -3.58
C LYS A 79 -6.86 0.86 -2.19
N GLN A 80 -6.04 0.75 -1.14
CA GLN A 80 -6.43 0.32 0.20
C GLN A 80 -6.52 1.44 1.24
N GLU A 81 -5.62 2.40 1.15
CA GLU A 81 -5.47 3.44 2.15
C GLU A 81 -5.12 4.79 1.53
N THR A 82 -5.45 5.86 2.26
CA THR A 82 -4.91 7.21 2.06
C THR A 82 -4.03 7.57 3.25
N VAL A 83 -2.83 8.04 2.99
CA VAL A 83 -1.84 8.36 4.01
C VAL A 83 -1.52 9.85 3.98
N TYR A 84 -1.51 10.47 5.16
CA TYR A 84 -1.01 11.82 5.39
C TYR A 84 0.18 11.73 6.31
N SER A 85 1.34 12.21 5.89
CA SER A 85 2.60 12.08 6.61
C SER A 85 3.29 13.42 6.80
N ALA A 86 4.04 13.52 7.89
CA ALA A 86 4.92 14.64 8.16
C ALA A 86 6.27 14.15 8.67
N THR A 87 7.33 14.79 8.16
CA THR A 87 8.71 14.62 8.63
C THR A 87 9.16 15.93 9.27
N VAL A 88 9.49 15.89 10.57
CA VAL A 88 9.84 17.09 11.34
C VAL A 88 10.97 16.82 12.33
N LEU A 89 11.63 17.86 12.81
CA LEU A 89 12.47 17.74 14.00
C LEU A 89 11.60 17.51 15.25
N ARG A 90 12.13 16.78 16.22
CA ARG A 90 11.45 16.43 17.49
C ARG A 90 10.80 17.64 18.18
N LYS A 91 11.44 18.79 18.19
CA LYS A 91 10.91 20.03 18.78
C LYS A 91 9.61 20.52 18.15
N ASP A 92 9.39 20.19 16.86
CA ASP A 92 8.23 20.64 16.07
C ASP A 92 7.11 19.57 15.98
N PHE A 93 7.20 18.47 16.75
CA PHE A 93 6.20 17.38 16.77
C PHE A 93 4.78 17.88 17.03
N SER A 94 4.59 18.80 18.00
CA SER A 94 3.27 19.38 18.29
C SER A 94 2.66 20.10 17.09
N ARG A 95 3.51 20.72 16.26
CA ARG A 95 3.10 21.41 15.04
C ARG A 95 2.66 20.41 13.96
N ALA A 96 3.39 19.31 13.82
CA ALA A 96 3.00 18.24 12.88
C ALA A 96 1.65 17.62 13.25
N VAL A 97 1.45 17.27 14.54
CA VAL A 97 0.16 16.71 15.00
C VAL A 97 -0.99 17.69 14.77
N ASP A 98 -0.77 19.00 15.03
CA ASP A 98 -1.78 20.04 14.82
C ASP A 98 -2.24 20.12 13.36
N VAL A 99 -1.30 20.24 12.41
CA VAL A 99 -1.68 20.38 10.99
C VAL A 99 -2.25 19.10 10.42
N LEU A 100 -1.66 17.94 10.73
CA LEU A 100 -2.16 16.64 10.27
C LEU A 100 -3.60 16.39 10.75
N THR A 101 -3.88 16.63 12.03
CA THR A 101 -5.24 16.47 12.56
C THR A 101 -6.22 17.45 11.92
N ASP A 102 -5.77 18.69 11.66
CA ASP A 102 -6.60 19.73 11.05
C ASP A 102 -6.98 19.39 9.60
N ILE A 103 -6.02 18.98 8.77
CA ILE A 103 -6.29 18.64 7.36
C ILE A 103 -7.09 17.34 7.23
N VAL A 104 -6.85 16.33 8.07
CA VAL A 104 -7.54 15.06 7.98
C VAL A 104 -9.00 15.15 8.45
N PHE A 105 -9.27 15.85 9.55
CA PHE A 105 -10.60 15.81 10.18
C PHE A 105 -11.40 17.12 10.10
N HIS A 106 -10.80 18.23 9.63
CA HIS A 106 -11.45 19.53 9.65
C HIS A 106 -11.40 20.28 8.31
N SER A 107 -11.08 19.59 7.21
CA SER A 107 -11.12 20.16 5.86
C SER A 107 -12.52 20.55 5.45
N THR A 108 -12.66 21.63 4.68
CA THR A 108 -13.95 22.27 4.35
C THR A 108 -14.36 22.13 2.89
N TYR A 109 -13.44 21.71 2.02
CA TYR A 109 -13.68 21.45 0.59
C TYR A 109 -14.40 22.58 -0.15
N PRO A 110 -13.84 23.83 -0.19
CA PRO A 110 -14.52 24.97 -0.81
C PRO A 110 -14.75 24.75 -2.31
N GLN A 111 -15.94 25.01 -2.84
CA GLN A 111 -16.26 24.79 -4.25
C GLN A 111 -15.31 25.53 -5.20
N ALA A 112 -14.93 26.76 -4.88
CA ALA A 112 -14.00 27.52 -5.70
C ALA A 112 -12.58 26.92 -5.77
N GLU A 113 -12.16 26.11 -4.80
CA GLU A 113 -10.93 25.35 -4.85
C GLU A 113 -11.14 24.00 -5.56
N ILE A 114 -12.31 23.37 -5.43
CA ILE A 114 -12.71 22.19 -6.19
C ILE A 114 -12.62 22.46 -7.69
N ASP A 115 -13.24 23.54 -8.16
CA ASP A 115 -13.28 23.92 -9.56
C ASP A 115 -11.89 24.11 -10.19
N LYS A 116 -10.90 24.51 -9.40
CA LYS A 116 -9.49 24.63 -9.83
C LYS A 116 -8.77 23.29 -9.79
N GLU A 117 -8.96 22.54 -8.71
CA GLU A 117 -8.21 21.31 -8.46
C GLU A 117 -8.62 20.18 -9.40
N VAL A 118 -9.88 20.16 -9.83
CA VAL A 118 -10.35 19.24 -10.87
C VAL A 118 -9.48 19.33 -12.14
N GLU A 119 -9.18 20.54 -12.60
CA GLU A 119 -8.34 20.69 -13.80
C GLU A 119 -6.87 20.28 -13.53
N VAL A 120 -6.35 20.50 -12.31
CA VAL A 120 -5.00 20.01 -11.91
C VAL A 120 -4.93 18.49 -11.93
N ILE A 121 -5.97 17.80 -11.41
CA ILE A 121 -6.02 16.32 -11.43
C ILE A 121 -6.20 15.81 -12.87
N ILE A 122 -6.93 16.52 -13.72
CA ILE A 122 -7.04 16.16 -15.15
C ILE A 122 -5.70 16.28 -15.85
N ASP A 123 -4.93 17.34 -15.57
CA ASP A 123 -3.57 17.50 -16.10
C ASP A 123 -2.65 16.35 -15.59
N GLU A 124 -2.85 15.88 -14.36
CA GLU A 124 -2.14 14.72 -13.83
C GLU A 124 -2.53 13.43 -14.56
N ILE A 125 -3.82 13.19 -14.79
CA ILE A 125 -4.31 12.05 -15.61
C ILE A 125 -3.66 12.06 -17.00
N ASP A 126 -3.62 13.21 -17.64
CA ASP A 126 -3.03 13.33 -18.97
C ASP A 126 -1.51 13.10 -18.94
N SER A 127 -0.82 13.58 -17.89
CA SER A 127 0.61 13.29 -17.67
C SER A 127 0.90 11.79 -17.53
N TYR A 128 0.05 11.05 -16.77
CA TYR A 128 0.16 9.59 -16.70
C TYR A 128 -0.11 8.89 -18.03
N ARG A 129 -1.08 9.37 -18.81
CA ARG A 129 -1.37 8.84 -20.16
C ARG A 129 -0.20 9.03 -21.11
N ASP A 130 0.58 10.08 -20.94
CA ASP A 130 1.78 10.37 -21.73
C ASP A 130 3.01 9.59 -21.24
N SER A 131 2.91 8.82 -20.14
CA SER A 131 3.96 7.95 -19.60
C SER A 131 3.59 6.47 -19.72
N PRO A 132 3.83 5.81 -20.87
CA PRO A 132 3.46 4.41 -21.07
C PRO A 132 4.08 3.45 -20.05
N ALA A 133 5.27 3.79 -19.53
CA ALA A 133 5.97 3.00 -18.54
C ALA A 133 5.28 3.01 -17.16
N GLU A 134 4.51 4.05 -16.85
CA GLU A 134 3.72 4.18 -15.63
C GLU A 134 2.29 3.65 -15.85
N LEU A 135 1.65 4.12 -16.90
CA LEU A 135 0.28 3.77 -17.23
C LEU A 135 0.04 2.25 -17.37
N ILE A 136 1.05 1.50 -17.83
CA ILE A 136 0.92 0.05 -18.02
C ILE A 136 0.63 -0.70 -16.71
N PHE A 137 1.03 -0.16 -15.54
CA PHE A 137 0.76 -0.77 -14.25
C PHE A 137 -0.73 -0.69 -13.90
N ASP A 138 -1.34 0.47 -14.09
CA ASP A 138 -2.76 0.69 -13.81
C ASP A 138 -3.65 -0.07 -14.82
N GLU A 139 -3.34 0.00 -16.13
CA GLU A 139 -4.07 -0.74 -17.13
C GLU A 139 -3.90 -2.26 -17.00
N PHE A 140 -2.77 -2.74 -16.47
CA PHE A 140 -2.60 -4.16 -16.15
C PHE A 140 -3.47 -4.58 -14.96
N GLU A 141 -3.53 -3.78 -13.92
CA GLU A 141 -4.39 -4.04 -12.76
C GLU A 141 -5.87 -4.05 -13.19
N GLN A 142 -6.28 -3.12 -14.06
CA GLN A 142 -7.60 -3.12 -14.68
C GLN A 142 -7.82 -4.38 -15.55
N LEU A 143 -6.81 -4.84 -16.28
CA LEU A 143 -6.91 -6.07 -17.07
C LEU A 143 -7.16 -7.31 -16.19
N VAL A 144 -6.53 -7.35 -15.00
CA VAL A 144 -6.66 -8.47 -14.04
C VAL A 144 -8.00 -8.43 -13.32
N TYR A 145 -8.41 -7.27 -12.82
CA TYR A 145 -9.58 -7.14 -11.94
C TYR A 145 -10.87 -6.69 -12.67
N GLY A 146 -10.75 -6.23 -13.93
CA GLY A 146 -11.90 -5.78 -14.71
C GLY A 146 -12.68 -4.65 -14.03
N ASP A 147 -14.00 -4.82 -13.93
CA ASP A 147 -14.90 -3.82 -13.34
C ASP A 147 -14.96 -3.88 -11.78
N ALA A 148 -14.20 -4.80 -11.16
CA ALA A 148 -14.12 -4.85 -9.71
C ALA A 148 -13.50 -3.57 -9.13
N PRO A 149 -13.78 -3.22 -7.86
CA PRO A 149 -13.23 -2.01 -7.24
C PRO A 149 -11.70 -1.86 -7.35
N LEU A 150 -10.95 -2.96 -7.28
CA LEU A 150 -9.49 -2.95 -7.46
C LEU A 150 -9.05 -2.64 -8.90
N GLY A 151 -9.88 -2.88 -9.91
CA GLY A 151 -9.59 -2.56 -11.31
C GLY A 151 -9.84 -1.10 -11.68
N ARG A 152 -10.44 -0.29 -10.79
CA ARG A 152 -10.70 1.13 -11.06
C ARG A 152 -9.42 1.94 -10.98
N ASP A 153 -9.31 2.97 -11.82
CA ASP A 153 -8.21 3.93 -11.77
C ASP A 153 -8.23 4.73 -10.46
N ILE A 154 -7.05 4.97 -9.86
CA ILE A 154 -6.92 5.76 -8.63
C ILE A 154 -7.30 7.22 -8.88
N LEU A 155 -6.95 7.75 -10.04
CA LEU A 155 -7.21 9.13 -10.42
C LEU A 155 -8.67 9.37 -10.86
N GLY A 156 -9.44 8.31 -11.12
CA GLY A 156 -10.79 8.40 -11.67
C GLY A 156 -10.82 8.77 -13.15
N SER A 157 -11.85 9.52 -13.58
CA SER A 157 -11.97 10.00 -14.95
C SER A 157 -12.30 11.50 -15.01
N PRO A 158 -11.85 12.22 -16.08
CA PRO A 158 -12.15 13.64 -16.27
C PRO A 158 -13.64 13.96 -16.24
N GLU A 159 -14.46 13.08 -16.82
CA GLU A 159 -15.92 13.24 -16.89
C GLU A 159 -16.52 13.20 -15.50
N ARG A 160 -16.01 12.31 -14.64
CA ARG A 160 -16.50 12.14 -13.28
C ARG A 160 -16.03 13.26 -12.38
N LEU A 161 -14.74 13.58 -12.41
CA LEU A 161 -14.13 14.65 -11.60
C LEU A 161 -14.86 15.99 -11.78
N ARG A 162 -15.27 16.36 -13.01
CA ARG A 162 -16.01 17.60 -13.29
C ARG A 162 -17.39 17.65 -12.67
N THR A 163 -17.92 16.55 -12.16
CA THR A 163 -19.23 16.53 -11.50
C THR A 163 -19.16 16.68 -9.99
N TYR A 164 -17.97 16.65 -9.39
CA TYR A 164 -17.81 16.69 -7.95
C TYR A 164 -18.09 18.05 -7.35
N THR A 165 -18.77 18.02 -6.23
CA THR A 165 -19.18 19.20 -5.47
C THR A 165 -18.68 19.14 -4.02
N THR A 166 -18.70 20.26 -3.32
CA THR A 166 -18.48 20.32 -1.87
C THR A 166 -19.36 19.30 -1.11
N ALA A 167 -20.59 19.08 -1.55
CA ALA A 167 -21.51 18.16 -0.90
C ALA A 167 -21.03 16.69 -1.02
N ASP A 168 -20.52 16.31 -2.19
CA ASP A 168 -19.95 14.97 -2.42
C ASP A 168 -18.71 14.74 -1.58
N ALA A 169 -17.79 15.72 -1.57
CA ALA A 169 -16.58 15.68 -0.77
C ALA A 169 -16.88 15.55 0.74
N VAL A 170 -17.82 16.35 1.25
CA VAL A 170 -18.24 16.31 2.65
C VAL A 170 -18.92 14.99 2.99
N ARG A 171 -19.73 14.44 2.09
CA ARG A 171 -20.38 13.13 2.27
C ARG A 171 -19.33 12.04 2.42
N PHE A 172 -18.40 11.94 1.47
CA PHE A 172 -17.31 10.95 1.47
C PHE A 172 -16.43 11.10 2.73
N ALA A 173 -16.04 12.34 3.07
CA ALA A 173 -15.22 12.58 4.26
C ALA A 173 -15.96 12.20 5.57
N LYS A 174 -17.25 12.44 5.69
CA LYS A 174 -18.03 12.02 6.86
C LYS A 174 -18.11 10.50 7.01
N GLU A 175 -18.08 9.77 5.93
CA GLU A 175 -18.11 8.31 5.95
C GLU A 175 -16.72 7.71 6.23
N HIS A 176 -15.68 8.23 5.61
CA HIS A 176 -14.37 7.60 5.57
C HIS A 176 -13.30 8.27 6.44
N TYR A 177 -13.36 9.60 6.61
CA TYR A 177 -12.37 10.39 7.35
C TYR A 177 -12.79 10.57 8.81
N VAL A 178 -12.92 9.44 9.49
CA VAL A 178 -13.34 9.37 10.89
C VAL A 178 -12.25 8.71 11.74
N PRO A 179 -12.13 9.10 13.03
CA PRO A 179 -11.07 8.54 13.90
C PRO A 179 -11.07 7.01 14.00
N GLN A 180 -12.24 6.38 13.95
CA GLN A 180 -12.39 4.91 14.02
C GLN A 180 -11.74 4.21 12.82
N ASN A 181 -11.73 4.87 11.65
CA ASN A 181 -11.13 4.38 10.41
C ASN A 181 -9.68 4.78 10.24
N ALA A 182 -9.09 5.44 11.24
CA ALA A 182 -7.75 6.00 11.18
C ALA A 182 -6.77 5.31 12.15
N VAL A 183 -5.51 5.31 11.76
CA VAL A 183 -4.37 5.01 12.62
C VAL A 183 -3.43 6.21 12.61
N PHE A 184 -3.13 6.77 13.78
CA PHE A 184 -2.02 7.70 13.93
C PHE A 184 -0.74 6.93 14.23
N TYR A 185 0.32 7.25 13.52
CA TYR A 185 1.63 6.64 13.77
C TYR A 185 2.70 7.69 14.07
N VAL A 186 3.69 7.29 14.86
CA VAL A 186 4.91 8.06 15.05
C VAL A 186 6.11 7.14 15.20
N HIS A 187 7.18 7.49 14.51
CA HIS A 187 8.47 6.82 14.53
C HIS A 187 9.57 7.85 14.82
N GLY A 188 10.35 7.61 15.86
CA GLY A 188 11.45 8.48 16.27
C GLY A 188 11.55 8.65 17.78
N GLU A 189 12.38 9.59 18.24
CA GLU A 189 12.62 9.81 19.66
C GLU A 189 11.58 10.75 20.26
N VAL A 190 10.43 10.19 20.66
CA VAL A 190 9.38 10.92 21.35
C VAL A 190 8.85 10.12 22.54
N GLU A 191 8.64 10.79 23.67
CA GLU A 191 8.06 10.18 24.84
C GLU A 191 6.56 9.90 24.63
N MET A 192 6.12 8.70 25.02
CA MET A 192 4.71 8.28 24.94
C MET A 192 3.75 9.29 25.56
N ARG A 193 4.11 9.86 26.73
CA ARG A 193 3.28 10.88 27.40
C ARG A 193 3.09 12.13 26.53
N THR A 194 4.10 12.50 25.75
CA THR A 194 4.01 13.63 24.82
C THR A 194 3.07 13.30 23.66
N VAL A 195 3.15 12.09 23.09
CA VAL A 195 2.24 11.63 22.04
C VAL A 195 0.80 11.68 22.53
N ILE A 196 0.50 11.05 23.66
CA ILE A 196 -0.83 11.04 24.28
C ILE A 196 -1.35 12.47 24.44
N ARG A 197 -0.59 13.33 25.13
CA ARG A 197 -0.99 14.72 25.41
C ARG A 197 -1.30 15.52 24.13
N GLN A 198 -0.50 15.36 23.05
CA GLN A 198 -0.73 16.07 21.81
C GLN A 198 -1.98 15.54 21.09
N LEU A 199 -2.17 14.24 21.05
CA LEU A 199 -3.35 13.64 20.40
C LEU A 199 -4.63 13.95 21.19
N GLU A 200 -4.62 13.89 22.53
CA GLU A 200 -5.76 14.29 23.35
C GLU A 200 -6.14 15.76 23.12
N LYS A 201 -5.14 16.63 23.04
CA LYS A 201 -5.34 18.06 22.78
C LYS A 201 -6.01 18.32 21.42
N TRP A 202 -5.49 17.70 20.34
CA TRP A 202 -5.92 18.02 19.01
C TRP A 202 -7.15 17.21 18.54
N ASN A 203 -7.37 16.02 19.09
CA ASN A 203 -8.56 15.22 18.86
C ASN A 203 -9.69 15.50 19.86
N ASN A 204 -9.47 16.38 20.84
CA ASN A 204 -10.42 16.75 21.89
C ASN A 204 -11.06 15.55 22.60
N CYS A 205 -10.26 14.51 22.88
CA CYS A 205 -10.69 13.28 23.56
C CYS A 205 -9.52 12.67 24.34
N LYS A 206 -9.81 11.73 25.24
CA LYS A 206 -8.81 11.10 26.12
C LYS A 206 -8.42 9.71 25.66
N MET A 207 -7.29 9.22 26.14
CA MET A 207 -6.86 7.85 25.99
C MET A 207 -7.74 6.91 26.82
N VAL A 208 -8.07 5.75 26.26
CA VAL A 208 -8.83 4.68 26.93
C VAL A 208 -7.95 3.45 27.10
N GLY A 209 -7.98 2.86 28.29
CA GLY A 209 -7.27 1.60 28.58
C GLY A 209 -5.79 1.77 28.88
N SER A 210 -5.09 0.64 28.90
CA SER A 210 -3.63 0.55 29.10
C SER A 210 -2.88 0.60 27.79
N ILE A 211 -1.63 1.08 27.84
CA ILE A 211 -0.73 1.00 26.68
C ILE A 211 -0.37 -0.46 26.43
N GLU A 212 -0.67 -0.96 25.25
CA GLU A 212 -0.32 -2.31 24.82
C GLU A 212 1.07 -2.35 24.21
N ASP A 213 1.87 -3.37 24.55
CA ASP A 213 3.12 -3.68 23.88
C ASP A 213 2.83 -4.68 22.75
N SER A 214 2.78 -4.19 21.52
CA SER A 214 2.49 -4.99 20.34
C SER A 214 3.61 -5.98 19.96
N SER A 215 4.76 -5.92 20.63
CA SER A 215 5.85 -6.89 20.46
C SER A 215 5.65 -8.18 21.26
N SER A 216 4.79 -8.16 22.27
CA SER A 216 4.62 -9.26 23.23
C SER A 216 3.44 -10.19 22.94
N LYS A 217 2.51 -9.79 22.08
CA LYS A 217 1.40 -10.68 21.71
C LYS A 217 1.90 -11.79 20.81
N ASN A 218 1.81 -13.03 21.27
CA ASN A 218 1.94 -14.25 20.48
C ASN A 218 0.81 -14.25 19.45
N ALA A 219 1.05 -13.69 18.29
CA ALA A 219 0.14 -13.80 17.18
C ALA A 219 0.38 -15.13 16.46
N ASP A 220 0.04 -16.23 17.12
CA ASP A 220 -0.47 -17.39 16.43
C ASP A 220 -1.91 -17.04 16.05
N PHE A 221 -2.23 -17.08 14.77
CA PHE A 221 -3.57 -16.95 14.24
C PHE A 221 -4.35 -18.24 14.59
N THR A 222 -4.72 -18.38 15.85
CA THR A 222 -5.75 -19.32 16.30
C THR A 222 -6.57 -18.57 17.31
N GLU A 223 -7.86 -18.44 17.02
CA GLU A 223 -8.97 -18.02 17.85
C GLU A 223 -8.61 -17.52 19.26
N VAL A 224 -8.68 -16.21 19.47
CA VAL A 224 -8.75 -15.68 20.83
C VAL A 224 -10.16 -15.90 21.35
N ALA A 225 -10.35 -17.02 22.03
CA ALA A 225 -11.49 -17.18 22.91
C ALA A 225 -11.39 -16.13 24.02
N CYS A 226 -12.32 -15.20 24.04
CA CYS A 226 -12.47 -14.20 25.07
C CYS A 226 -13.18 -14.89 26.27
N ASP A 227 -12.44 -15.17 27.33
CA ASP A 227 -13.04 -15.61 28.58
C ASP A 227 -12.94 -14.52 29.64
N THR A 228 -14.12 -14.18 30.16
CA THR A 228 -14.42 -13.53 31.44
C THR A 228 -14.01 -12.06 31.67
N GLN A 229 -14.86 -11.15 31.19
CA GLN A 229 -15.53 -10.07 31.96
C GLN A 229 -16.59 -9.39 31.05
N GLN A 230 -17.68 -10.06 30.91
CA GLN A 230 -18.61 -10.05 29.80
C GLN A 230 -19.83 -9.13 29.93
N GLU A 231 -19.95 -8.12 30.70
CA GLU A 231 -21.23 -7.37 30.76
C GLU A 231 -21.19 -5.84 30.54
N LYS A 232 -20.01 -5.24 30.35
CA LYS A 232 -19.92 -3.80 30.08
C LYS A 232 -19.15 -3.42 28.80
N CYS A 233 -18.59 -4.39 28.08
CA CYS A 233 -17.84 -4.19 26.84
C CYS A 233 -18.67 -4.49 25.58
N GLU A 234 -19.76 -5.25 25.71
CA GLU A 234 -20.54 -5.76 24.56
C GLU A 234 -21.18 -4.65 23.70
N ARG A 235 -21.49 -3.48 24.22
CA ARG A 235 -22.05 -2.38 23.41
C ARG A 235 -21.05 -1.52 22.65
N LYS A 236 -19.72 -1.75 22.83
CA LYS A 236 -18.66 -1.02 22.09
C LYS A 236 -17.84 -1.91 21.14
N CYS A 237 -18.04 -3.23 21.18
CA CYS A 237 -17.41 -4.16 20.24
C CYS A 237 -18.14 -4.22 18.88
N ASP A 238 -19.45 -3.98 18.89
CA ASP A 238 -20.31 -4.03 17.67
C ASP A 238 -19.90 -3.03 16.58
N GLU A 239 -19.28 -1.89 16.98
CA GLU A 239 -18.82 -0.88 16.02
C GLU A 239 -17.46 -1.22 15.36
N ILE A 240 -16.67 -2.15 15.94
CA ILE A 240 -15.42 -2.64 15.33
C ILE A 240 -15.72 -3.74 14.31
N GLU A 241 -16.73 -4.57 14.60
CA GLU A 241 -17.24 -5.55 13.64
C GLU A 241 -17.78 -4.89 12.37
N VAL A 242 -18.34 -3.67 12.46
CA VAL A 242 -18.87 -2.95 11.30
C VAL A 242 -17.77 -2.60 10.28
N PHE A 243 -16.55 -2.26 10.68
CA PHE A 243 -15.47 -1.96 9.72
C PHE A 243 -14.79 -3.23 9.20
N GLN A 244 -14.65 -4.28 10.04
CA GLN A 244 -14.19 -5.59 9.57
C GLN A 244 -15.25 -6.28 8.70
N ASN A 245 -16.53 -6.15 9.01
CA ASN A 245 -17.62 -6.71 8.21
C ASN A 245 -17.83 -5.97 6.87
N LYS A 246 -17.47 -4.67 6.76
CA LYS A 246 -17.45 -4.00 5.44
C LYS A 246 -16.35 -4.54 4.51
N GLU A 247 -15.25 -5.06 5.05
CA GLU A 247 -14.26 -5.79 4.23
C GLU A 247 -14.76 -7.18 3.80
N GLU A 248 -15.61 -7.84 4.60
CA GLU A 248 -16.25 -9.12 4.24
C GLU A 248 -17.39 -8.99 3.22
N GLU A 249 -18.07 -7.82 3.17
CA GLU A 249 -19.10 -7.49 2.17
C GLU A 249 -18.53 -6.99 0.84
N ILE A 250 -17.22 -6.74 0.71
CA ILE A 250 -16.62 -6.49 -0.59
C ILE A 250 -16.74 -7.78 -1.39
N SER A 251 -17.75 -7.80 -2.24
CA SER A 251 -18.15 -8.86 -3.16
C SER A 251 -16.93 -9.64 -3.66
N ALA A 252 -16.98 -10.97 -3.57
CA ALA A 252 -15.91 -11.84 -4.04
C ALA A 252 -15.44 -11.37 -5.41
N ILE A 253 -14.18 -10.92 -5.47
CA ILE A 253 -13.58 -10.39 -6.69
C ILE A 253 -13.69 -11.47 -7.75
N GLN A 254 -14.44 -11.20 -8.81
CA GLN A 254 -14.47 -12.04 -10.00
C GLN A 254 -13.45 -11.46 -10.99
N PRO A 255 -12.24 -12.03 -11.05
CA PRO A 255 -11.22 -11.54 -11.97
C PRO A 255 -11.68 -11.74 -13.41
N ALA A 256 -11.22 -10.88 -14.29
CA ALA A 256 -11.40 -11.05 -15.74
C ALA A 256 -10.74 -12.35 -16.19
N ALA A 257 -11.19 -12.90 -17.33
CA ALA A 257 -10.53 -14.07 -17.90
C ALA A 257 -9.10 -13.72 -18.36
N PRO A 258 -8.10 -14.59 -18.10
CA PRO A 258 -6.73 -14.39 -18.57
C PRO A 258 -6.69 -14.13 -20.08
N SER A 259 -5.93 -13.13 -20.48
CA SER A 259 -5.92 -12.67 -21.88
C SER A 259 -4.59 -12.03 -22.26
N VAL A 260 -4.33 -11.94 -23.56
CA VAL A 260 -3.24 -11.15 -24.14
C VAL A 260 -3.84 -9.93 -24.83
N ARG A 261 -3.55 -8.75 -24.30
CA ARG A 261 -4.00 -7.47 -24.86
C ARG A 261 -2.82 -6.72 -25.47
N ARG A 262 -2.96 -6.31 -26.74
CA ARG A 262 -1.99 -5.46 -27.43
C ARG A 262 -2.63 -4.11 -27.69
N VAL A 263 -1.93 -3.06 -27.31
CA VAL A 263 -2.40 -1.67 -27.47
C VAL A 263 -1.35 -0.89 -28.23
N LYS A 264 -1.78 -0.29 -29.35
CA LYS A 264 -0.89 0.59 -30.09
C LYS A 264 -0.75 1.91 -29.34
N ARG A 265 0.47 2.27 -29.01
CA ARG A 265 0.86 3.54 -28.37
C ARG A 265 2.01 4.16 -29.17
N ASP A 266 2.09 5.48 -29.18
CA ASP A 266 3.24 6.20 -29.79
C ASP A 266 4.42 6.15 -28.81
N THR A 267 5.20 5.06 -28.86
CA THR A 267 6.31 4.80 -27.95
C THR A 267 7.56 4.40 -28.73
N HIS A 268 8.73 4.81 -28.25
CA HIS A 268 10.01 4.39 -28.84
C HIS A 268 10.34 2.93 -28.58
N GLN A 269 9.86 2.39 -27.47
CA GLN A 269 10.07 0.99 -27.05
C GLN A 269 8.72 0.34 -26.78
N ALA A 270 8.66 -0.98 -26.93
CA ALA A 270 7.55 -1.74 -26.41
C ALA A 270 7.64 -1.83 -24.89
N HIS A 271 6.50 -1.68 -24.22
CA HIS A 271 6.35 -1.96 -22.80
C HIS A 271 5.52 -3.21 -22.64
N VAL A 272 6.01 -4.15 -21.83
CA VAL A 272 5.34 -5.44 -21.64
C VAL A 272 5.15 -5.70 -20.16
N MET A 273 3.94 -6.09 -19.79
CA MET A 273 3.62 -6.58 -18.48
C MET A 273 2.96 -7.96 -18.57
N MET A 274 3.52 -8.94 -17.87
CA MET A 274 3.03 -10.32 -17.81
C MET A 274 2.82 -10.70 -16.33
N GLY A 275 1.68 -11.31 -16.01
CA GLY A 275 1.43 -11.66 -14.63
C GLY A 275 0.23 -12.57 -14.44
N GLY A 276 -0.16 -12.77 -13.20
CA GLY A 276 -1.30 -13.61 -12.83
C GLY A 276 -1.73 -13.37 -11.39
N LEU A 277 -2.91 -13.83 -11.07
CA LEU A 277 -3.48 -13.74 -9.74
C LEU A 277 -2.71 -14.57 -8.72
N THR A 278 -2.75 -14.09 -7.48
CA THR A 278 -2.27 -14.79 -6.30
C THR A 278 -3.30 -14.67 -5.18
N PHE A 279 -2.99 -15.27 -4.05
CA PHE A 279 -3.75 -15.11 -2.81
C PHE A 279 -3.38 -13.79 -2.10
N GLY A 280 -4.23 -13.39 -1.16
CA GLY A 280 -4.08 -12.16 -0.39
C GLY A 280 -3.01 -12.24 0.70
N SER A 281 -2.76 -11.10 1.34
CA SER A 281 -1.76 -10.95 2.39
C SER A 281 -2.12 -11.65 3.71
N ASN A 282 -3.36 -12.13 3.87
CA ASN A 282 -3.80 -12.94 5.01
C ASN A 282 -3.37 -14.42 4.89
N ASP A 283 -2.98 -14.89 3.69
CA ASP A 283 -2.50 -16.25 3.47
C ASP A 283 -1.04 -16.42 3.95
N ASP A 284 -0.75 -17.49 4.68
CA ASP A 284 0.61 -17.76 5.16
C ASP A 284 1.60 -18.08 4.04
N ARG A 285 1.13 -18.51 2.86
CA ARG A 285 1.94 -18.74 1.66
C ARG A 285 2.55 -17.45 1.08
N ARG A 286 2.17 -16.26 1.59
CA ARG A 286 2.79 -14.98 1.22
C ARG A 286 4.31 -14.94 1.41
N PHE A 287 4.87 -15.68 2.40
CA PHE A 287 6.31 -15.70 2.64
C PHE A 287 7.08 -16.47 1.55
N PRO A 288 6.69 -17.71 1.21
CA PRO A 288 7.26 -18.36 0.03
C PRO A 288 6.97 -17.59 -1.27
N LEU A 289 5.82 -16.93 -1.43
CA LEU A 289 5.53 -16.09 -2.59
C LEU A 289 6.50 -14.89 -2.69
N LEU A 290 6.76 -14.20 -1.58
CA LEU A 290 7.73 -13.11 -1.53
C LEU A 290 9.14 -13.59 -1.92
N LEU A 291 9.59 -14.73 -1.39
CA LEU A 291 10.88 -15.31 -1.73
C LEU A 291 10.94 -15.73 -3.20
N LEU A 292 9.87 -16.33 -3.73
CA LEU A 292 9.76 -16.74 -5.12
C LEU A 292 9.86 -15.56 -6.08
N ASN A 293 9.12 -14.47 -5.77
CA ASN A 293 9.16 -13.23 -6.56
C ASN A 293 10.56 -12.58 -6.53
N ASN A 294 11.21 -12.57 -5.37
CA ASN A 294 12.58 -12.05 -5.24
C ASN A 294 13.61 -12.86 -6.05
N ILE A 295 13.47 -14.18 -6.09
CA ILE A 295 14.32 -15.06 -6.93
C ILE A 295 14.07 -14.81 -8.41
N LEU A 296 12.81 -14.61 -8.81
CA LEU A 296 12.40 -14.40 -10.20
C LEU A 296 12.99 -13.11 -10.75
N GLY A 297 12.64 -11.98 -10.17
CA GLY A 297 12.96 -10.64 -10.67
C GLY A 297 13.02 -9.57 -9.57
N GLY A 298 13.53 -9.92 -8.38
CA GLY A 298 13.79 -8.95 -7.32
C GLY A 298 14.88 -7.94 -7.70
N PRO A 299 15.12 -6.91 -6.85
CA PRO A 299 15.95 -5.74 -7.20
C PRO A 299 17.44 -6.05 -7.44
N ALA A 300 17.88 -7.27 -7.19
CA ALA A 300 19.26 -7.66 -7.36
C ALA A 300 19.57 -8.10 -8.80
N MET A 301 20.72 -7.70 -9.31
CA MET A 301 21.17 -8.04 -10.67
C MET A 301 21.34 -9.54 -10.91
N ASN A 302 21.50 -10.35 -9.88
CA ASN A 302 21.60 -11.81 -9.94
C ASN A 302 20.23 -12.51 -9.98
N SER A 303 19.09 -11.77 -10.00
CA SER A 303 17.78 -12.37 -10.18
C SER A 303 17.68 -13.11 -11.52
N ARG A 304 16.81 -14.12 -11.61
CA ARG A 304 16.75 -15.01 -12.79
C ARG A 304 16.44 -14.27 -14.08
N LEU A 305 15.50 -13.32 -14.02
CA LEU A 305 15.11 -12.53 -15.19
C LEU A 305 16.25 -11.59 -15.61
N ASN A 306 16.85 -10.85 -14.69
CA ASN A 306 17.99 -10.00 -15.01
C ASN A 306 19.12 -10.82 -15.68
N MET A 307 19.46 -11.98 -15.12
CA MET A 307 20.50 -12.83 -15.70
C MET A 307 20.13 -13.42 -17.05
N ALA A 308 18.86 -13.76 -17.27
CA ALA A 308 18.44 -14.44 -18.51
C ALA A 308 18.19 -13.48 -19.67
N VAL A 309 17.58 -12.32 -19.41
CA VAL A 309 17.08 -11.40 -20.45
C VAL A 309 18.05 -10.23 -20.64
N ARG A 310 18.50 -9.63 -19.53
CA ARG A 310 19.38 -8.47 -19.55
C ARG A 310 20.84 -8.88 -19.73
N GLU A 311 21.43 -9.61 -18.77
CA GLU A 311 22.88 -9.87 -18.75
C GLU A 311 23.33 -10.79 -19.90
N LYS A 312 22.60 -11.88 -20.18
CA LYS A 312 22.97 -12.85 -21.21
C LYS A 312 22.57 -12.46 -22.61
N CYS A 313 21.47 -11.74 -22.75
CA CYS A 313 20.89 -11.46 -24.07
C CYS A 313 20.94 -9.98 -24.47
N GLY A 314 21.07 -9.05 -23.49
CA GLY A 314 21.11 -7.60 -23.75
C GLY A 314 19.85 -7.01 -24.37
N LEU A 315 18.69 -7.64 -24.13
CA LEU A 315 17.44 -7.28 -24.80
C LEU A 315 16.63 -6.19 -24.07
N VAL A 316 16.91 -5.95 -22.81
CA VAL A 316 16.20 -5.02 -21.97
C VAL A 316 17.18 -4.20 -21.14
N TYR A 317 16.81 -2.95 -20.80
CA TYR A 317 17.58 -2.15 -19.86
C TYR A 317 17.30 -2.58 -18.42
N SER A 318 16.04 -2.81 -18.09
CA SER A 318 15.60 -3.36 -16.81
C SER A 318 14.50 -4.38 -17.01
N ILE A 319 14.42 -5.33 -16.11
CA ILE A 319 13.34 -6.31 -16.03
C ILE A 319 13.13 -6.65 -14.55
N ASP A 320 11.94 -6.40 -14.05
CA ASP A 320 11.63 -6.51 -12.64
C ASP A 320 10.35 -7.31 -12.43
N ALA A 321 10.28 -8.05 -11.32
CA ALA A 321 9.07 -8.73 -10.88
C ALA A 321 8.49 -8.04 -9.65
N TYR A 322 7.21 -7.73 -9.72
CA TYR A 322 6.46 -7.09 -8.65
C TYR A 322 5.41 -8.03 -8.07
N LEU A 323 5.08 -7.79 -6.82
CA LEU A 323 4.04 -8.51 -6.10
C LEU A 323 3.14 -7.50 -5.40
N ASN A 324 1.90 -7.40 -5.86
CA ASN A 324 0.87 -6.59 -5.24
C ASN A 324 -0.04 -7.50 -4.43
N THR A 325 -0.17 -7.23 -3.13
CA THR A 325 -0.99 -8.04 -2.23
C THR A 325 -1.98 -7.17 -1.49
N TYR A 326 -3.24 -7.55 -1.54
CA TYR A 326 -4.36 -7.03 -0.77
C TYR A 326 -4.74 -8.04 0.32
N PRO A 327 -5.56 -7.72 1.32
CA PRO A 327 -5.96 -8.68 2.35
C PRO A 327 -6.55 -9.97 1.80
N ASP A 328 -7.37 -9.89 0.76
CA ASP A 328 -8.21 -10.95 0.18
C ASP A 328 -7.67 -11.52 -1.14
N THR A 329 -6.82 -10.80 -1.86
CA THR A 329 -6.31 -11.17 -3.18
C THR A 329 -4.92 -10.60 -3.43
N GLY A 330 -4.33 -10.90 -4.57
CA GLY A 330 -3.10 -10.32 -5.04
C GLY A 330 -2.81 -10.70 -6.49
N PHE A 331 -1.78 -10.11 -7.04
CA PHE A 331 -1.23 -10.51 -8.32
C PHE A 331 0.30 -10.33 -8.34
N TRP A 332 0.96 -11.18 -9.09
CA TRP A 332 2.35 -11.01 -9.46
C TRP A 332 2.44 -10.47 -10.89
N ASN A 333 3.46 -9.70 -11.19
CA ASN A 333 3.74 -9.31 -12.56
C ASN A 333 5.25 -9.17 -12.82
N VAL A 334 5.61 -9.26 -14.09
CA VAL A 334 6.94 -8.96 -14.63
C VAL A 334 6.77 -7.83 -15.63
N TYR A 335 7.52 -6.77 -15.42
CA TYR A 335 7.56 -5.63 -16.34
C TYR A 335 8.93 -5.50 -16.99
N PHE A 336 8.95 -5.17 -18.28
CA PHE A 336 10.16 -4.80 -19.02
C PHE A 336 9.84 -3.92 -20.23
N GLY A 337 10.83 -3.08 -20.60
CA GLY A 337 10.86 -2.34 -21.87
C GLY A 337 11.88 -2.97 -22.81
N CYS A 338 11.54 -3.13 -24.09
CA CYS A 338 12.44 -3.67 -25.11
C CYS A 338 12.15 -3.09 -26.50
N ASP A 339 13.00 -3.37 -27.46
CA ASP A 339 12.72 -3.02 -28.86
C ASP A 339 11.51 -3.82 -29.38
N LEU A 340 10.74 -3.21 -30.30
CA LEU A 340 9.49 -3.78 -30.82
C LEU A 340 9.69 -5.18 -31.44
N GLU A 341 10.82 -5.41 -32.11
CA GLU A 341 11.17 -6.68 -32.74
C GLU A 341 11.55 -7.78 -31.73
N ASP A 342 11.95 -7.42 -30.51
CA ASP A 342 12.40 -8.35 -29.48
C ASP A 342 11.28 -8.78 -28.49
N VAL A 343 10.07 -8.22 -28.58
CA VAL A 343 8.95 -8.51 -27.66
C VAL A 343 8.71 -10.00 -27.50
N GLU A 344 8.53 -10.73 -28.61
CA GLU A 344 8.23 -12.18 -28.58
C GLU A 344 9.39 -12.99 -28.00
N ARG A 345 10.63 -12.56 -28.24
CA ARG A 345 11.83 -13.20 -27.73
C ARG A 345 11.95 -13.00 -26.21
N CYS A 346 11.70 -11.78 -25.72
CA CYS A 346 11.69 -11.47 -24.30
C CYS A 346 10.59 -12.25 -23.57
N CYS A 347 9.35 -12.26 -24.07
CA CYS A 347 8.26 -13.03 -23.50
C CYS A 347 8.62 -14.53 -23.36
N LYS A 348 9.18 -15.14 -24.41
CA LYS A 348 9.62 -16.55 -24.36
C LYS A 348 10.73 -16.80 -23.35
N LEU A 349 11.64 -15.83 -23.13
CA LEU A 349 12.66 -15.93 -22.10
C LEU A 349 12.07 -15.87 -20.69
N VAL A 350 11.12 -14.96 -20.47
CA VAL A 350 10.37 -14.88 -19.19
C VAL A 350 9.63 -16.18 -18.93
N GLU A 351 8.85 -16.67 -19.89
CA GLU A 351 8.10 -17.93 -19.77
C GLU A 351 9.02 -19.13 -19.45
N ARG A 352 10.20 -19.17 -20.05
CA ARG A 352 11.19 -20.22 -19.77
C ARG A 352 11.69 -20.17 -18.33
N GLU A 353 11.92 -18.99 -17.74
CA GLU A 353 12.36 -18.89 -16.34
C GLU A 353 11.21 -19.20 -15.38
N LEU A 354 9.97 -18.80 -15.68
CA LEU A 354 8.78 -19.23 -14.93
C LEU A 354 8.62 -20.76 -14.94
N ALA A 355 8.72 -21.38 -16.12
CA ALA A 355 8.64 -22.83 -16.26
C ALA A 355 9.76 -23.58 -15.50
N LYS A 356 10.98 -23.04 -15.48
CA LYS A 356 12.06 -23.63 -14.69
C LYS A 356 11.74 -23.61 -13.18
N LEU A 357 11.20 -22.52 -12.67
CA LEU A 357 10.81 -22.44 -11.26
C LEU A 357 9.67 -23.42 -10.93
N ALA A 358 8.72 -23.59 -11.85
CA ALA A 358 7.59 -24.51 -11.69
C ALA A 358 7.99 -26.00 -11.75
N HIS A 359 9.03 -26.35 -12.54
CA HIS A 359 9.35 -27.76 -12.81
C HIS A 359 10.66 -28.25 -12.18
N GLN A 360 11.51 -27.34 -11.70
CA GLN A 360 12.83 -27.69 -11.18
C GLN A 360 13.01 -27.13 -9.76
N PRO A 361 13.08 -27.98 -8.72
CA PRO A 361 13.34 -27.50 -7.38
C PRO A 361 14.72 -26.84 -7.29
N LEU A 362 14.85 -25.85 -6.42
CA LEU A 362 16.11 -25.23 -6.11
C LEU A 362 17.02 -26.23 -5.39
N THR A 363 18.32 -26.21 -5.70
CA THR A 363 19.29 -26.89 -4.84
C THR A 363 19.36 -26.23 -3.46
N THR A 364 19.74 -26.99 -2.44
CA THR A 364 19.90 -26.47 -1.06
C THR A 364 20.78 -25.22 -1.01
N ARG A 365 21.85 -25.16 -1.83
CA ARG A 365 22.73 -24.00 -1.92
C ARG A 365 22.02 -22.77 -2.51
N GLN A 366 21.22 -22.95 -3.56
CA GLN A 366 20.48 -21.86 -4.19
C GLN A 366 19.40 -21.32 -3.26
N LEU A 367 18.65 -22.20 -2.61
CA LEU A 367 17.63 -21.83 -1.65
C LEU A 367 18.20 -21.00 -0.50
N ARG A 368 19.27 -21.52 0.16
CA ARG A 368 19.91 -20.81 1.27
C ARG A 368 20.41 -19.42 0.84
N ALA A 369 21.05 -19.33 -0.34
CA ALA A 369 21.52 -18.04 -0.85
C ALA A 369 20.37 -17.04 -1.07
N ALA A 370 19.23 -17.49 -1.62
CA ALA A 370 18.06 -16.65 -1.84
C ALA A 370 17.42 -16.21 -0.51
N GLN A 371 17.32 -17.09 0.47
CA GLN A 371 16.82 -16.77 1.82
C GLN A 371 17.67 -15.70 2.51
N GLU A 372 18.99 -15.87 2.53
CA GLU A 372 19.90 -14.90 3.14
C GLU A 372 19.90 -13.56 2.38
N GLN A 373 19.80 -13.60 1.05
CA GLN A 373 19.67 -12.39 0.23
C GLN A 373 18.39 -11.61 0.59
N LEU A 374 17.24 -12.27 0.66
CA LEU A 374 15.97 -11.62 1.00
C LEU A 374 16.01 -11.06 2.44
N CYS A 375 16.51 -11.82 3.41
CA CYS A 375 16.68 -11.35 4.79
C CYS A 375 17.58 -10.11 4.85
N GLY A 376 18.69 -10.11 4.11
CA GLY A 376 19.58 -8.95 4.01
C GLY A 376 18.92 -7.72 3.41
N GLN A 377 18.17 -7.88 2.33
CA GLN A 377 17.42 -6.79 1.68
C GLN A 377 16.36 -6.20 2.62
N ILE A 378 15.59 -7.04 3.33
CA ILE A 378 14.61 -6.60 4.32
C ILE A 378 15.31 -5.83 5.46
N GLY A 379 16.46 -6.31 5.94
CA GLY A 379 17.22 -5.63 6.98
C GLY A 379 17.70 -4.24 6.55
N ILE A 380 18.28 -4.16 5.35
CA ILE A 380 18.78 -2.89 4.78
C ILE A 380 17.62 -1.90 4.54
N SER A 381 16.50 -2.37 3.99
CA SER A 381 15.34 -1.50 3.76
C SER A 381 14.72 -0.96 5.05
N GLY A 382 14.82 -1.73 6.14
CA GLY A 382 14.36 -1.32 7.47
C GLY A 382 15.20 -0.21 8.13
N ASP A 383 16.38 0.11 7.60
CA ASP A 383 17.24 1.20 8.10
C ASP A 383 16.79 2.59 7.58
N ASN A 384 15.96 2.64 6.54
CA ASN A 384 15.30 3.87 6.11
C ASN A 384 14.12 4.17 7.05
N SER A 385 14.32 5.19 7.91
CA SER A 385 13.37 5.54 8.98
C SER A 385 11.98 5.91 8.47
N GLU A 386 11.86 6.62 7.35
CA GLU A 386 10.57 7.00 6.76
C GLU A 386 9.82 5.78 6.20
N SER A 387 10.50 4.97 5.39
CA SER A 387 9.94 3.74 4.84
C SER A 387 9.54 2.75 5.94
N ALA A 388 10.35 2.64 7.00
CA ALA A 388 10.07 1.80 8.17
C ALA A 388 8.84 2.31 8.94
N ALA A 389 8.71 3.64 9.13
CA ALA A 389 7.57 4.26 9.77
C ALA A 389 6.27 3.99 9.00
N LEU A 390 6.30 4.16 7.68
CA LEU A 390 5.15 3.93 6.82
C LEU A 390 4.75 2.45 6.75
N ALA A 391 5.72 1.54 6.58
CA ALA A 391 5.47 0.10 6.58
C ALA A 391 4.85 -0.37 7.92
N MET A 392 5.35 0.14 9.04
CA MET A 392 4.80 -0.09 10.37
C MET A 392 3.34 0.40 10.46
N ALA A 393 3.09 1.62 10.00
CA ALA A 393 1.78 2.24 10.08
C ALA A 393 0.72 1.49 9.27
N LYS A 394 1.03 1.17 8.00
CA LYS A 394 0.17 0.38 7.12
C LYS A 394 -0.11 -1.00 7.71
N GLN A 395 0.93 -1.68 8.18
CA GLN A 395 0.77 -3.00 8.78
C GLN A 395 -0.11 -2.96 10.03
N PHE A 396 0.06 -1.96 10.89
CA PHE A 396 -0.78 -1.81 12.07
C PHE A 396 -2.22 -1.42 11.69
N ALA A 397 -2.40 -0.64 10.64
CA ALA A 397 -3.72 -0.27 10.15
C ALA A 397 -4.54 -1.49 9.70
N HIS A 398 -3.94 -2.39 8.91
CA HIS A 398 -4.62 -3.55 8.34
C HIS A 398 -4.67 -4.76 9.27
N PHE A 399 -3.65 -4.98 10.11
CA PHE A 399 -3.54 -6.21 10.91
C PHE A 399 -3.63 -5.99 12.43
N GLY A 400 -3.71 -4.75 12.89
CA GLY A 400 -3.74 -4.41 14.33
C GLY A 400 -2.45 -4.79 15.10
N THR A 401 -1.47 -5.36 14.40
CA THR A 401 -0.22 -5.86 15.00
C THR A 401 0.98 -5.46 14.17
N TYR A 402 2.15 -5.43 14.78
CA TYR A 402 3.41 -5.23 14.08
C TYR A 402 4.22 -6.54 14.04
N ARG A 403 4.80 -6.84 12.90
CA ARG A 403 5.62 -8.04 12.72
C ARG A 403 7.01 -7.87 13.33
N ASN A 404 7.40 -8.84 14.13
CA ASN A 404 8.78 -8.95 14.58
C ASN A 404 9.67 -9.40 13.39
N ILE A 405 10.67 -8.61 13.03
CA ILE A 405 11.60 -8.90 11.92
C ILE A 405 12.33 -10.24 12.12
N ALA A 406 12.69 -10.58 13.36
CA ALA A 406 13.34 -11.86 13.66
C ALA A 406 12.44 -13.04 13.29
N ARG A 407 11.14 -12.99 13.65
CA ARG A 407 10.16 -14.01 13.25
C ARG A 407 9.95 -14.08 11.74
N LEU A 408 10.02 -12.92 11.06
CA LEU A 408 9.96 -12.90 9.59
C LEU A 408 11.15 -13.65 8.99
N TYR A 409 12.34 -13.42 9.51
CA TYR A 409 13.53 -14.15 9.08
C TYR A 409 13.43 -15.65 9.34
N ASP A 410 12.90 -16.06 10.50
CA ASP A 410 12.68 -17.48 10.81
C ASP A 410 11.69 -18.12 9.82
N LYS A 411 10.58 -17.43 9.49
CA LYS A 411 9.63 -17.90 8.48
C LYS A 411 10.27 -18.02 7.09
N ILE A 412 11.09 -17.05 6.67
CA ILE A 412 11.79 -17.09 5.38
C ILE A 412 12.79 -18.26 5.36
N ARG A 413 13.56 -18.48 6.44
CA ARG A 413 14.54 -19.57 6.53
C ARG A 413 13.91 -20.95 6.63
N ALA A 414 12.67 -21.05 7.08
CA ALA A 414 11.94 -22.31 7.17
C ALA A 414 11.37 -22.78 5.82
N ILE A 415 11.32 -21.93 4.80
CA ILE A 415 10.77 -22.26 3.47
C ILE A 415 11.62 -23.35 2.81
N THR A 416 10.97 -24.38 2.25
CA THR A 416 11.63 -25.48 1.54
C THR A 416 11.65 -25.27 0.02
N ALA A 417 12.51 -26.02 -0.66
CA ALA A 417 12.58 -25.98 -2.13
C ALA A 417 11.32 -26.57 -2.78
N GLU A 418 10.77 -27.57 -2.14
CA GLU A 418 9.52 -28.24 -2.55
C GLU A 418 8.31 -27.29 -2.47
N GLU A 419 8.17 -26.54 -1.36
CA GLU A 419 7.14 -25.52 -1.21
C GLU A 419 7.22 -24.45 -2.29
N LEU A 420 8.42 -23.92 -2.57
CA LEU A 420 8.62 -22.94 -3.63
C LEU A 420 8.28 -23.48 -5.02
N GLN A 421 8.64 -24.72 -5.31
CA GLN A 421 8.34 -25.37 -6.58
C GLN A 421 6.82 -25.58 -6.73
N GLN A 422 6.17 -26.11 -5.70
CA GLN A 422 4.71 -26.33 -5.71
C GLN A 422 3.96 -25.02 -5.91
N LEU A 423 4.35 -23.98 -5.18
CA LEU A 423 3.78 -22.66 -5.33
C LEU A 423 4.02 -22.08 -6.74
N ALA A 424 5.21 -22.20 -7.29
CA ALA A 424 5.53 -21.76 -8.64
C ALA A 424 4.70 -22.51 -9.69
N ALA A 425 4.49 -23.82 -9.51
CA ALA A 425 3.64 -24.61 -10.39
C ALA A 425 2.15 -24.23 -10.32
N GLU A 426 1.69 -23.75 -9.15
CA GLU A 426 0.33 -23.25 -8.96
C GLU A 426 0.11 -21.89 -9.64
N ILE A 427 1.01 -20.90 -9.38
CA ILE A 427 0.75 -19.51 -9.77
C ILE A 427 1.29 -19.14 -11.17
N TYR A 428 2.29 -19.85 -11.68
CA TYR A 428 2.91 -19.53 -12.99
C TYR A 428 2.32 -20.30 -14.16
N ARG A 429 1.11 -20.84 -14.01
CA ARG A 429 0.43 -21.58 -15.09
C ARG A 429 0.20 -20.71 -16.31
N PRO A 430 0.52 -21.20 -17.53
CA PRO A 430 0.33 -20.41 -18.76
C PRO A 430 -1.11 -19.94 -18.98
N GLU A 431 -2.09 -20.82 -18.69
CA GLU A 431 -3.52 -20.55 -18.84
C GLU A 431 -4.10 -19.52 -17.84
N ALA A 432 -3.36 -19.20 -16.78
CA ALA A 432 -3.76 -18.23 -15.77
C ALA A 432 -3.06 -16.86 -15.92
N ARG A 433 -2.37 -16.64 -17.06
CA ARG A 433 -1.59 -15.44 -17.29
C ARG A 433 -2.36 -14.37 -18.05
N TYR A 434 -2.15 -13.14 -17.60
CA TYR A 434 -2.51 -11.91 -18.29
C TYR A 434 -1.24 -11.34 -18.94
N THR A 435 -1.38 -10.74 -20.11
CA THR A 435 -0.26 -10.06 -20.78
C THR A 435 -0.78 -8.78 -21.41
N LEU A 436 -0.17 -7.65 -21.08
CA LEU A 436 -0.42 -6.36 -21.68
C LEU A 436 0.83 -5.89 -22.42
N ILE A 437 0.67 -5.49 -23.67
CA ILE A 437 1.78 -5.06 -24.53
C ILE A 437 1.40 -3.72 -25.16
N TYR A 438 2.22 -2.71 -24.91
CA TYR A 438 2.22 -1.45 -25.66
C TYR A 438 3.25 -1.52 -26.77
N HIS A 439 2.86 -1.12 -27.99
CA HIS A 439 3.72 -1.20 -29.18
C HIS A 439 3.38 -0.13 -30.21
#